data_41d4b8ca1d8da0505c2910088cd10274
#
_entry.id   41d4b8ca1d8da0505c2910088cd10274
#
_cell.length_a   1.000
_cell.length_b   1.000
_cell.length_c   1.000
_cell.angle_alpha   90.00
_cell.angle_beta   90.00
_cell.angle_gamma   90.00
#
_symmetry.space_group_name_H-M   'P 1'
#
loop_
_entity.id
_entity.type
_entity.pdbx_description
1 polymer ?
#
loop_
_entity_poly.entity_id
_entity_poly.type
_entity_poly.pdbx_seq_one_letter_code
_entity_poly.pdbx_strand_id
1 'polypeptide(L)'
;MNDIQPVIRARGLMKRYGTVIAMDGADFDLYPGEICAVIGDNGAGKSTLIKALSGAVTPDHGEVLVDGQPVHFKSPDDARREGIETVYQNLALSPALSIADNMFLGREVRKPGIMGTVFRQMDQRKMQDMA
;
A
#
# COMPACT_ATOMS: atom_id res chain seq x y z
N MET A 1 -12.75 -14.97 26.01
CA MET A 1 -11.80 -15.11 24.90
C MET A 1 -11.68 -13.75 24.22
N ASN A 2 -10.47 -13.24 24.12
CA ASN A 2 -10.26 -12.05 23.28
C ASN A 2 -10.30 -12.52 21.84
N ASP A 3 -11.35 -12.20 21.12
CA ASP A 3 -11.41 -12.37 19.69
C ASP A 3 -10.39 -11.40 19.07
N ILE A 4 -9.22 -11.95 18.69
CA ILE A 4 -8.20 -11.17 18.00
C ILE A 4 -8.79 -10.78 16.66
N GLN A 5 -8.98 -9.48 16.46
CA GLN A 5 -9.48 -8.95 15.19
C GLN A 5 -8.34 -8.83 14.17
N PRO A 6 -8.60 -9.11 12.90
CA PRO A 6 -7.60 -8.88 11.86
C PRO A 6 -7.30 -7.39 11.70
N VAL A 7 -6.04 -7.07 11.47
CA VAL A 7 -5.60 -5.69 11.14
C VAL A 7 -6.01 -5.29 9.73
N ILE A 8 -6.06 -6.27 8.81
CA ILE A 8 -6.61 -6.09 7.47
C ILE A 8 -7.63 -7.19 7.22
N ARG A 9 -8.81 -6.83 6.78
CA ARG A 9 -9.84 -7.76 6.34
C ARG A 9 -10.38 -7.34 4.98
N ALA A 10 -10.45 -8.28 4.05
CA ALA A 10 -11.11 -8.08 2.78
C ALA A 10 -12.22 -9.10 2.60
N ARG A 11 -13.34 -8.70 2.03
CA ARG A 11 -14.49 -9.56 1.79
C ARG A 11 -15.08 -9.33 0.41
N GLY A 12 -15.25 -10.43 -0.31
CA GLY A 12 -15.95 -10.46 -1.59
C GLY A 12 -15.31 -9.56 -2.65
N LEU A 13 -13.99 -9.39 -2.62
CA LEU A 13 -13.32 -8.50 -3.57
C LEU A 13 -13.43 -9.04 -4.99
N MET A 14 -13.91 -8.20 -5.89
CA MET A 14 -14.01 -8.48 -7.32
C MET A 14 -13.28 -7.43 -8.13
N LYS A 15 -12.63 -7.88 -9.21
CA LYS A 15 -12.00 -6.98 -10.19
C LYS A 15 -12.05 -7.56 -11.59
N ARG A 16 -12.52 -6.74 -12.52
CA ARG A 16 -12.54 -7.07 -13.95
C ARG A 16 -11.71 -6.06 -14.73
N TYR A 17 -11.09 -6.54 -15.80
CA TYR A 17 -10.43 -5.73 -16.81
C TYR A 17 -11.04 -6.09 -18.16
N GLY A 18 -11.98 -5.27 -18.63
CA GLY A 18 -12.78 -5.60 -19.81
C GLY A 18 -13.56 -6.90 -19.63
N THR A 19 -13.26 -7.92 -20.43
CA THR A 19 -13.89 -9.25 -20.36
C THR A 19 -13.18 -10.21 -19.39
N VAL A 20 -12.00 -9.85 -18.89
CA VAL A 20 -11.19 -10.70 -18.01
C VAL A 20 -11.57 -10.46 -16.56
N ILE A 21 -11.96 -11.52 -15.85
CA ILE A 21 -12.17 -11.50 -14.40
C ILE A 21 -10.80 -11.79 -13.75
N ALA A 22 -10.20 -10.76 -13.16
CA ALA A 22 -8.91 -10.87 -12.49
C ALA A 22 -9.01 -11.34 -11.04
N MET A 23 -10.15 -11.08 -10.40
CA MET A 23 -10.44 -11.51 -9.03
C MET A 23 -11.95 -11.62 -8.87
N ASP A 24 -12.43 -12.72 -8.31
CA ASP A 24 -13.86 -13.04 -8.19
C ASP A 24 -14.21 -13.51 -6.78
N GLY A 25 -14.70 -12.58 -5.96
CA GLY A 25 -15.16 -12.86 -4.61
C GLY A 25 -14.05 -13.23 -3.62
N ALA A 26 -12.86 -12.61 -3.74
CA ALA A 26 -11.73 -12.93 -2.87
C ALA A 26 -11.93 -12.42 -1.45
N ASP A 27 -11.65 -13.29 -0.48
CA ASP A 27 -11.59 -12.98 0.95
C ASP A 27 -10.16 -13.06 1.45
N PHE A 28 -9.79 -12.18 2.39
CA PHE A 28 -8.46 -12.16 2.99
C PHE A 28 -8.53 -11.62 4.42
N ASP A 29 -7.80 -12.24 5.33
CA ASP A 29 -7.59 -11.75 6.69
C ASP A 29 -6.10 -11.77 7.02
N LEU A 30 -5.61 -10.71 7.66
CA LEU A 30 -4.28 -10.63 8.24
C LEU A 30 -4.39 -10.21 9.70
N TYR A 31 -3.78 -10.98 10.57
CA TYR A 31 -3.82 -10.75 12.02
C TYR A 31 -2.57 -10.05 12.54
N PRO A 32 -2.63 -9.39 13.72
CA PRO A 32 -1.47 -8.77 14.33
C PRO A 32 -0.32 -9.76 14.53
N GLY A 33 0.90 -9.38 14.11
CA GLY A 33 2.09 -10.21 14.26
C GLY A 33 2.17 -11.42 13.32
N GLU A 34 1.23 -11.55 12.37
CA GLU A 34 1.19 -12.65 11.40
C GLU A 34 2.04 -12.35 10.16
N ILE A 35 2.70 -13.39 9.65
CA ILE A 35 3.30 -13.40 8.32
C ILE A 35 2.46 -14.32 7.43
N CYS A 36 1.80 -13.76 6.43
CA CYS A 36 0.91 -14.49 5.53
C CYS A 36 1.54 -14.57 4.13
N ALA A 37 1.61 -15.78 3.56
CA ALA A 37 2.04 -16.00 2.19
C ALA A 37 0.84 -16.25 1.28
N VAL A 38 0.72 -15.46 0.22
CA VAL A 38 -0.29 -15.65 -0.82
C VAL A 38 0.30 -16.49 -1.94
N ILE A 39 -0.17 -17.71 -2.08
CA ILE A 39 0.30 -18.69 -3.07
C ILE A 39 -0.81 -19.02 -4.07
N GLY A 40 -0.44 -19.49 -5.24
CA GLY A 40 -1.36 -19.90 -6.31
C GLY A 40 -0.69 -19.81 -7.67
N ASP A 41 -1.35 -20.33 -8.68
CA ASP A 41 -0.87 -20.31 -10.07
C ASP A 41 -0.87 -18.88 -10.66
N ASN A 42 -0.13 -18.71 -11.76
CA ASN A 42 -0.19 -17.47 -12.52
C ASN A 42 -1.61 -17.27 -13.06
N GLY A 43 -2.14 -16.06 -12.83
CA GLY A 43 -3.52 -15.73 -13.19
C GLY A 43 -4.57 -16.03 -12.12
N ALA A 44 -4.18 -16.55 -10.93
CA ALA A 44 -5.10 -16.82 -9.81
C ALA A 44 -5.58 -15.54 -9.06
N GLY A 45 -5.16 -14.35 -9.50
CA GLY A 45 -5.58 -13.09 -8.88
C GLY A 45 -4.69 -12.60 -7.73
N LYS A 46 -3.59 -13.28 -7.41
CA LYS A 46 -2.67 -12.90 -6.31
C LYS A 46 -2.20 -11.43 -6.40
N SER A 47 -1.69 -11.04 -7.56
CA SER A 47 -1.21 -9.67 -7.79
C SER A 47 -2.34 -8.65 -7.75
N THR A 48 -3.53 -9.03 -8.20
CA THR A 48 -4.72 -8.16 -8.15
C THR A 48 -5.17 -7.95 -6.71
N LEU A 49 -5.17 -9.00 -5.87
CA LEU A 49 -5.46 -8.89 -4.45
C LEU A 49 -4.49 -7.93 -3.75
N ILE A 50 -3.19 -8.12 -3.94
CA ILE A 50 -2.17 -7.24 -3.33
C ILE A 50 -2.32 -5.80 -3.82
N LYS A 51 -2.59 -5.59 -5.11
CA LYS A 51 -2.84 -4.25 -5.67
C LYS A 51 -4.11 -3.61 -5.08
N ALA A 52 -5.15 -4.39 -4.79
CA ALA A 52 -6.36 -3.89 -4.13
C ALA A 52 -6.07 -3.48 -2.68
N LEU A 53 -5.35 -4.31 -1.92
CA LEU A 53 -4.98 -4.01 -0.53
C LEU A 53 -3.99 -2.83 -0.41
N SER A 54 -3.15 -2.62 -1.41
CA SER A 54 -2.19 -1.51 -1.45
C SER A 54 -2.73 -0.21 -2.06
N GLY A 55 -3.99 -0.19 -2.50
CA GLY A 55 -4.59 0.98 -3.13
C GLY A 55 -4.13 1.25 -4.57
N ALA A 56 -3.33 0.36 -5.17
CA ALA A 56 -2.90 0.47 -6.55
C ALA A 56 -4.02 0.16 -7.57
N VAL A 57 -5.04 -0.56 -7.13
CA VAL A 57 -6.24 -0.89 -7.90
C VAL A 57 -7.46 -0.75 -7.00
N THR A 58 -8.51 -0.10 -7.49
CA THR A 58 -9.80 -0.07 -6.79
C THR A 58 -10.62 -1.29 -7.21
N PRO A 59 -11.07 -2.14 -6.27
CA PRO A 59 -12.01 -3.22 -6.57
C PRO A 59 -13.32 -2.69 -7.15
N ASP A 60 -13.97 -3.49 -7.98
CA ASP A 60 -15.29 -3.15 -8.53
C ASP A 60 -16.41 -3.48 -7.52
N HIS A 61 -16.19 -4.51 -6.69
CA HIS A 61 -17.09 -4.92 -5.60
C HIS A 61 -16.28 -5.45 -4.41
N GLY A 62 -16.96 -5.57 -3.28
CA GLY A 62 -16.37 -6.01 -2.02
C GLY A 62 -15.93 -4.85 -1.15
N GLU A 63 -15.37 -5.18 0.00
CA GLU A 63 -14.91 -4.18 0.97
C GLU A 63 -13.56 -4.56 1.58
N VAL A 64 -12.83 -3.55 1.99
CA VAL A 64 -11.59 -3.68 2.78
C VAL A 64 -11.81 -2.94 4.10
N LEU A 65 -11.43 -3.59 5.20
CA LEU A 65 -11.42 -3.00 6.52
C LEU A 65 -9.99 -2.98 7.06
N VAL A 66 -9.59 -1.88 7.69
CA VAL A 66 -8.35 -1.74 8.44
C VAL A 66 -8.72 -1.47 9.89
N ASP A 67 -8.22 -2.29 10.81
CA ASP A 67 -8.57 -2.24 12.23
C ASP A 67 -10.11 -2.21 12.48
N GLY A 68 -10.85 -2.98 11.69
CA GLY A 68 -12.31 -3.07 11.75
C GLY A 68 -13.06 -1.89 11.14
N GLN A 69 -12.37 -0.88 10.60
CA GLN A 69 -13.00 0.27 9.95
C GLN A 69 -12.99 0.11 8.42
N PRO A 70 -14.15 0.27 7.74
CA PRO A 70 -14.19 0.23 6.29
C PRO A 70 -13.32 1.34 5.69
N VAL A 71 -12.49 0.98 4.72
CA VAL A 71 -11.63 1.91 4.00
C VAL A 71 -11.89 1.83 2.50
N HIS A 72 -11.65 2.93 1.81
CA HIS A 72 -11.78 3.00 0.37
C HIS A 72 -10.55 3.68 -0.24
N PHE A 73 -9.65 2.86 -0.75
CA PHE A 73 -8.41 3.34 -1.35
C PHE A 73 -8.63 3.77 -2.81
N LYS A 74 -8.37 5.03 -3.09
CA LYS A 74 -8.34 5.60 -4.45
C LYS A 74 -6.92 5.65 -5.00
N SER A 75 -5.93 5.53 -4.12
CA SER A 75 -4.51 5.60 -4.45
C SER A 75 -3.67 4.84 -3.43
N PRO A 76 -2.41 4.49 -3.75
CA PRO A 76 -1.48 3.93 -2.77
C PRO A 76 -1.19 4.86 -1.59
N ASP A 77 -1.33 6.18 -1.77
CA ASP A 77 -1.17 7.14 -0.68
C ASP A 77 -2.26 7.00 0.39
N ASP A 78 -3.47 6.64 -0.01
CA ASP A 78 -4.56 6.38 0.94
C ASP A 78 -4.24 5.15 1.80
N ALA A 79 -3.74 4.07 1.17
CA ALA A 79 -3.33 2.87 1.89
C ALA A 79 -2.16 3.14 2.86
N ARG A 80 -1.19 3.98 2.44
CA ARG A 80 -0.08 4.40 3.32
C ARG A 80 -0.55 5.19 4.54
N ARG A 81 -1.56 6.03 4.41
CA ARG A 81 -2.14 6.76 5.56
C ARG A 81 -2.76 5.83 6.59
N GLU A 82 -3.26 4.68 6.16
CA GLU A 82 -3.76 3.61 7.02
C GLU A 82 -2.65 2.65 7.50
N GLY A 83 -1.38 2.95 7.21
CA GLY A 83 -0.23 2.17 7.66
C GLY A 83 0.14 0.98 6.78
N ILE A 84 -0.42 0.87 5.57
CA ILE A 84 -0.10 -0.21 4.63
C ILE A 84 1.03 0.22 3.71
N GLU A 85 2.19 -0.40 3.86
CA GLU A 85 3.35 -0.19 2.98
C GLU A 85 3.51 -1.35 2.01
N THR A 86 3.90 -1.05 0.78
CA THR A 86 4.08 -2.06 -0.26
C THR A 86 5.47 -1.96 -0.88
N VAL A 87 6.16 -3.10 -0.93
CA VAL A 87 7.41 -3.24 -1.67
C VAL A 87 7.11 -3.99 -2.96
N TYR A 88 7.31 -3.33 -4.08
CA TYR A 88 7.09 -3.94 -5.39
C TYR A 88 8.29 -4.76 -5.83
N GLN A 89 8.03 -5.78 -6.66
CA GLN A 89 9.06 -6.67 -7.20
C GLN A 89 10.15 -5.91 -7.98
N ASN A 90 9.77 -4.89 -8.71
CA ASN A 90 10.72 -3.97 -9.35
C ASN A 90 11.00 -2.83 -8.37
N LEU A 91 12.13 -2.89 -7.70
CA LEU A 91 12.60 -1.83 -6.82
C LEU A 91 12.80 -0.55 -7.64
N ALA A 92 12.03 0.46 -7.35
CA ALA A 92 12.18 1.79 -7.95
C ALA A 92 13.34 2.54 -7.26
N LEU A 93 14.55 1.96 -7.35
CA LEU A 93 15.76 2.63 -6.89
C LEU A 93 16.33 3.46 -8.03
N SER A 94 16.64 4.72 -7.75
CA SER A 94 17.36 5.59 -8.69
C SER A 94 18.86 5.57 -8.34
N PRO A 95 19.73 5.07 -9.23
CA PRO A 95 21.17 5.10 -8.99
C PRO A 95 21.76 6.52 -8.89
N ALA A 96 21.03 7.52 -9.39
CA ALA A 96 21.42 8.93 -9.34
C ALA A 96 21.10 9.61 -7.99
N LEU A 97 20.38 8.94 -7.11
CA LEU A 97 19.96 9.47 -5.80
C LEU A 97 20.75 8.82 -4.67
N SER A 98 20.91 9.54 -3.56
CA SER A 98 21.48 8.98 -2.34
C SER A 98 20.57 7.90 -1.73
N ILE A 99 21.08 7.14 -0.76
CA ILE A 99 20.30 6.15 -0.02
C ILE A 99 19.12 6.82 0.68
N ALA A 100 19.36 7.95 1.35
CA ALA A 100 18.31 8.71 2.01
C ALA A 100 17.24 9.21 1.04
N ASP A 101 17.63 9.76 -0.12
CA ASP A 101 16.67 10.21 -1.13
C ASP A 101 15.84 9.04 -1.69
N ASN A 102 16.46 7.86 -1.90
CA ASN A 102 15.74 6.66 -2.32
C ASN A 102 14.73 6.16 -1.26
N MET A 103 15.11 6.18 0.04
CA MET A 103 14.23 5.77 1.13
C MET A 103 13.02 6.69 1.29
N PHE A 104 13.19 7.97 1.02
CA PHE A 104 12.12 8.96 1.14
C PHE A 104 11.47 9.34 -0.20
N LEU A 105 11.71 8.58 -1.25
CA LEU A 105 11.14 8.84 -2.57
C LEU A 105 9.60 8.87 -2.51
N GLY A 106 9.01 10.01 -2.86
CA GLY A 106 7.57 10.26 -2.74
C GLY A 106 7.08 10.58 -1.32
N ARG A 107 7.99 10.58 -0.32
CA ARG A 107 7.72 10.96 1.08
C ARG A 107 8.76 11.93 1.60
N GLU A 108 9.29 12.78 0.74
CA GLU A 108 10.38 13.70 1.06
C GLU A 108 9.98 14.62 2.21
N VAL A 109 10.90 14.73 3.19
CA VAL A 109 10.75 15.68 4.29
C VAL A 109 11.08 17.08 3.77
N ARG A 110 10.12 17.97 3.84
CA ARG A 110 10.26 19.35 3.37
C ARG A 110 10.80 20.26 4.45
N LYS A 111 11.54 21.28 4.04
CA LYS A 111 11.97 22.34 4.95
C LYS A 111 10.75 23.09 5.52
N PRO A 112 10.79 23.52 6.79
CA PRO A 112 9.71 24.29 7.37
C PRO A 112 9.60 25.68 6.73
N GLY A 113 8.36 26.25 6.78
CA GLY A 113 8.09 27.60 6.30
C GLY A 113 7.87 27.70 4.78
N ILE A 114 8.00 28.93 4.26
CA ILE A 114 7.72 29.27 2.86
C ILE A 114 8.60 28.46 1.89
N MET A 115 9.87 28.24 2.22
CA MET A 115 10.82 27.50 1.39
C MET A 115 10.39 26.03 1.19
N GLY A 116 9.88 25.36 2.23
CA GLY A 116 9.39 23.99 2.11
C GLY A 116 8.02 23.90 1.45
N THR A 117 7.14 24.87 1.67
CA THR A 117 5.77 24.84 1.18
C THR A 117 5.65 25.33 -0.26
N VAL A 118 6.24 26.50 -0.56
CA VAL A 118 6.11 27.12 -1.89
C VAL A 118 7.11 26.56 -2.89
N PHE A 119 8.39 26.44 -2.51
CA PHE A 119 9.46 25.98 -3.38
C PHE A 119 9.69 24.48 -3.33
N ARG A 120 8.95 23.73 -2.53
CA ARG A 120 9.07 22.28 -2.36
C ARG A 120 10.49 21.80 -2.05
N GLN A 121 11.25 22.58 -1.30
CA GLN A 121 12.61 22.22 -0.91
C GLN A 121 12.61 21.06 0.09
N MET A 122 13.37 20.04 -0.21
CA MET A 122 13.55 18.88 0.67
C MET A 122 14.54 19.18 1.80
N ASP A 123 14.29 18.63 2.98
CA ASP A 123 15.21 18.65 4.10
C ASP A 123 16.10 17.40 4.06
N GLN A 124 17.14 17.45 3.24
CA GLN A 124 18.06 16.31 3.05
C GLN A 124 18.76 15.91 4.35
N ARG A 125 19.13 16.89 5.18
CA ARG A 125 19.81 16.61 6.45
C ARG A 125 18.90 15.79 7.37
N LYS A 126 17.65 16.19 7.52
CA LYS A 126 16.67 15.45 8.32
C LYS A 126 16.37 14.07 7.75
N MET A 127 16.29 13.92 6.42
CA MET A 127 16.10 12.61 5.78
C MET A 127 17.29 11.69 6.00
N GLN A 128 18.53 12.22 5.95
CA GLN A 128 19.74 11.43 6.24
C GLN A 128 19.82 10.97 7.69
N ASP A 129 19.42 11.80 8.66
CA ASP A 129 19.39 11.45 10.07
C ASP A 129 18.31 10.37 10.40
N MET A 130 17.26 10.30 9.59
CA MET A 130 16.16 9.33 9.73
C MET A 130 16.40 8.03 8.94
N ALA A 131 17.33 8.02 8.00
CA ALA A 131 17.63 6.86 7.17
C ALA A 131 18.67 5.94 7.82
#